data_518856b9fb01be74ada79bac53bf9178
#
_entry.id   518856b9fb01be74ada79bac53bf9178
#
_cell.length_a   1.000
_cell.length_b   1.000
_cell.length_c   1.000
_cell.angle_alpha   90.00
_cell.angle_beta   90.00
_cell.angle_gamma   90.00
#
_symmetry.space_group_name_H-M   'P 1'
#
loop_
_entity.id
_entity.type
_entity.pdbx_description
1 polymer ?
#
loop_
_entity_poly.entity_id
_entity_poly.type
_entity_poly.pdbx_seq_one_letter_code
_entity_poly.pdbx_strand_id
1 'polypeptide(L)'
;MTAVDAIILAGGRASRMGGVDKPAIIIGGRSMLDAALAAVSGCVRTVVVGPQRPELDSAIRQVREVPPGSGPVAAVDAGLRALGTTASPLVVVLAADMPFLTGAVVVELIRHATESGAEAVFAADESGRPQYLTGVWRRSALAAAIAKLDALVNQPMKALVPTDTVTVAMPGIADCDTDEQVRRARAAARTVDDAADTSAAPQARPPAPSRSAGARPEGPTSAVAASRRERPTLTLDEARNTLRTDISRLTAYRADLRSVRGAALAAPLSAVGPLPRFDVSAMDGYAVAGDGPWRLRRDIGFAGGQRPVGLLTGEAVRIATGAHVPDGTTHVVRDEFASVEADNTLHRLPGTPLRDDIRRSGEDRRRGDLIAPEGAPVSATLISAAASVEATEALVRGPVRARIVMTGDEIRSRGPLRAGQTRDSIGPVLPDMLSWYGIHTIARVHLRDTPNGFDEVLTAANDCDVLVIVGATGSGAADQLRGALTRADARILVHRLRLRPGGSTVVAELPSGTAVLGLPGNPFAAVAIMMALAPALVDGRIGSPPRRALTGPLHNASEIAGPVPRIVPARIDQDGGWHGDADVRTTHLGGLIDRDGLVIVPTAATDDDQVEFLPLLG
;
A
#
# COMPACT_ATOMS: atom_id res chain seq x y z
N MET A 1 9.59 -6.81 -12.35
CA MET A 1 10.23 -5.48 -12.54
C MET A 1 11.74 -5.64 -12.39
N THR A 2 12.54 -4.96 -13.21
CA THR A 2 13.99 -4.93 -13.07
C THR A 2 14.36 -4.33 -11.70
N ALA A 3 15.25 -4.95 -10.94
CA ALA A 3 15.71 -4.41 -9.67
C ALA A 3 16.50 -3.11 -9.90
N VAL A 4 16.19 -2.06 -9.14
CA VAL A 4 16.75 -0.73 -9.30
C VAL A 4 17.13 -0.17 -7.94
N ASP A 5 18.33 0.41 -7.84
CA ASP A 5 18.77 1.15 -6.66
C ASP A 5 18.67 2.66 -6.90
N ALA A 6 18.68 3.48 -5.84
CA ALA A 6 18.58 4.93 -5.95
C ALA A 6 19.70 5.67 -5.20
N ILE A 7 20.18 6.77 -5.80
CA ILE A 7 21.09 7.75 -5.20
C ILE A 7 20.38 9.10 -5.24
N ILE A 8 20.16 9.71 -4.08
CA ILE A 8 19.57 11.05 -3.95
C ILE A 8 20.65 12.02 -3.51
N LEU A 9 20.92 13.05 -4.30
CA LEU A 9 21.87 14.09 -4.00
C LEU A 9 21.18 15.20 -3.19
N ALA A 10 21.40 15.21 -1.87
CA ALA A 10 20.82 16.15 -0.90
C ALA A 10 21.87 17.11 -0.32
N GLY A 11 23.01 17.29 -1.01
CA GLY A 11 24.08 18.21 -0.70
C GLY A 11 24.17 19.35 -1.72
N GLY A 12 24.81 20.45 -1.36
CA GLY A 12 25.07 21.56 -2.25
C GLY A 12 25.32 22.86 -1.45
N ARG A 13 26.22 23.73 -1.95
CA ARG A 13 26.40 25.07 -1.40
C ARG A 13 25.27 25.92 -1.93
N ALA A 14 24.16 26.09 -1.22
CA ALA A 14 23.06 27.01 -1.58
C ALA A 14 23.53 28.49 -1.54
N SER A 15 24.63 28.80 -2.22
CA SER A 15 25.27 30.14 -2.21
C SER A 15 24.36 31.25 -2.76
N ARG A 16 23.40 30.89 -3.63
CA ARG A 16 22.41 31.81 -4.20
C ARG A 16 21.20 32.07 -3.31
N MET A 17 21.03 31.27 -2.25
CA MET A 17 19.92 31.36 -1.30
C MET A 17 20.41 31.56 0.15
N GLY A 18 21.55 32.28 0.33
CA GLY A 18 22.05 32.61 1.65
C GLY A 18 22.46 31.45 2.56
N GLY A 19 22.77 30.25 2.00
CA GLY A 19 23.20 29.09 2.77
C GLY A 19 22.05 28.25 3.37
N VAL A 20 20.82 28.46 2.94
CA VAL A 20 19.65 27.68 3.38
C VAL A 20 19.80 26.22 2.97
N ASP A 21 19.41 25.29 3.84
CA ASP A 21 19.35 23.86 3.51
C ASP A 21 18.20 23.58 2.50
N LYS A 22 18.52 23.64 1.21
CA LYS A 22 17.59 23.53 0.09
C LYS A 22 16.70 22.28 0.14
N PRO A 23 17.24 21.05 0.36
CA PRO A 23 16.44 19.84 0.49
C PRO A 23 15.40 19.88 1.61
N ALA A 24 15.60 20.69 2.64
CA ALA A 24 14.67 20.84 3.76
C ALA A 24 13.54 21.89 3.51
N ILE A 25 13.58 22.62 2.40
CA ILE A 25 12.53 23.59 2.06
C ILE A 25 11.21 22.88 1.83
N ILE A 26 10.15 23.38 2.48
CA ILE A 26 8.78 22.82 2.39
C ILE A 26 8.02 23.50 1.25
N ILE A 27 7.48 22.68 0.34
CA ILE A 27 6.61 23.08 -0.77
C ILE A 27 5.45 22.08 -0.83
N GLY A 28 4.20 22.57 -0.83
CA GLY A 28 3.02 21.70 -0.81
C GLY A 28 2.99 20.74 0.39
N GLY A 29 3.38 21.24 1.59
CA GLY A 29 3.30 20.46 2.84
C GLY A 29 4.39 19.41 3.08
N ARG A 30 5.35 19.20 2.14
CA ARG A 30 6.48 18.25 2.29
C ARG A 30 7.81 18.90 1.93
N SER A 31 8.92 18.41 2.47
CA SER A 31 10.25 18.87 2.06
C SER A 31 10.58 18.38 0.65
N MET A 32 11.47 19.10 -0.05
CA MET A 32 11.93 18.66 -1.38
C MET A 32 12.65 17.31 -1.31
N LEU A 33 13.36 17.02 -0.21
CA LEU A 33 13.97 15.70 0.03
C LEU A 33 12.92 14.62 0.22
N ASP A 34 11.84 14.89 0.97
CA ASP A 34 10.74 13.92 1.13
C ASP A 34 10.04 13.65 -0.22
N ALA A 35 9.95 14.65 -1.11
CA ALA A 35 9.44 14.44 -2.46
C ALA A 35 10.33 13.47 -3.25
N ALA A 36 11.65 13.65 -3.22
CA ALA A 36 12.61 12.77 -3.90
C ALA A 36 12.61 11.35 -3.31
N LEU A 37 12.53 11.22 -1.98
CA LEU A 37 12.45 9.91 -1.30
C LEU A 37 11.15 9.17 -1.65
N ALA A 38 10.02 9.88 -1.67
CA ALA A 38 8.74 9.29 -2.08
C ALA A 38 8.78 8.83 -3.55
N ALA A 39 9.47 9.56 -4.43
CA ALA A 39 9.58 9.18 -5.83
C ALA A 39 10.37 7.88 -6.06
N VAL A 40 11.30 7.52 -5.17
CA VAL A 40 12.10 6.28 -5.26
C VAL A 40 11.68 5.19 -4.27
N SER A 41 10.50 5.30 -3.66
CA SER A 41 10.00 4.33 -2.67
C SER A 41 9.91 2.89 -3.18
N GLY A 42 9.88 2.69 -4.50
CA GLY A 42 9.90 1.36 -5.14
C GLY A 42 11.31 0.81 -5.44
N CYS A 43 12.39 1.54 -5.11
CA CYS A 43 13.76 1.07 -5.31
C CYS A 43 14.20 0.10 -4.20
N VAL A 44 15.10 -0.84 -4.54
CA VAL A 44 15.57 -1.90 -3.63
C VAL A 44 16.43 -1.32 -2.50
N ARG A 45 17.32 -0.39 -2.84
CA ARG A 45 18.18 0.33 -1.89
C ARG A 45 18.19 1.81 -2.25
N THR A 46 18.17 2.66 -1.22
CA THR A 46 18.26 4.11 -1.39
C THR A 46 19.41 4.65 -0.55
N VAL A 47 20.25 5.46 -1.19
CA VAL A 47 21.36 6.18 -0.53
C VAL A 47 21.12 7.68 -0.70
N VAL A 48 21.19 8.42 0.39
CA VAL A 48 21.16 9.88 0.39
C VAL A 48 22.58 10.40 0.57
N VAL A 49 23.04 11.26 -0.35
CA VAL A 49 24.39 11.84 -0.33
C VAL A 49 24.28 13.32 0.04
N GLY A 50 24.86 13.68 1.16
CA GLY A 50 24.84 15.06 1.68
C GLY A 50 25.13 15.14 3.17
N PRO A 51 24.80 16.27 3.81
CA PRO A 51 24.90 16.41 5.27
C PRO A 51 24.08 15.36 6.00
N GLN A 52 24.59 14.91 7.15
CA GLN A 52 23.87 13.97 8.00
C GLN A 52 22.49 14.53 8.41
N ARG A 53 21.46 13.72 8.26
CA ARG A 53 20.07 14.04 8.56
C ARG A 53 19.50 13.02 9.53
N PRO A 54 19.50 13.33 10.84
CA PRO A 54 19.02 12.40 11.86
C PRO A 54 17.54 12.04 11.73
N GLU A 55 16.81 12.85 10.96
CA GLU A 55 15.38 12.66 10.70
C GLU A 55 15.05 11.60 9.65
N LEU A 56 16.00 11.15 8.87
CA LEU A 56 15.75 10.12 7.88
C LEU A 56 15.66 8.74 8.52
N ASP A 57 14.85 7.87 7.91
CA ASP A 57 14.73 6.48 8.30
C ASP A 57 16.10 5.81 8.34
N SER A 58 16.34 5.01 9.37
CA SER A 58 17.60 4.27 9.55
C SER A 58 17.89 3.25 8.43
N ALA A 59 16.86 2.81 7.70
CA ALA A 59 16.99 1.98 6.51
C ALA A 59 17.61 2.74 5.31
N ILE A 60 17.54 4.09 5.32
CA ILE A 60 18.12 4.93 4.28
C ILE A 60 19.58 5.20 4.64
N ARG A 61 20.48 4.64 3.85
CA ARG A 61 21.92 4.85 4.05
C ARG A 61 22.30 6.28 3.70
N GLN A 62 22.97 6.97 4.63
CA GLN A 62 23.45 8.33 4.45
C GLN A 62 24.95 8.35 4.33
N VAL A 63 25.46 9.06 3.33
CA VAL A 63 26.91 9.25 3.10
C VAL A 63 27.18 10.68 2.67
N ARG A 64 28.45 11.07 2.69
CA ARG A 64 28.90 12.36 2.20
C ARG A 64 30.15 12.19 1.36
N GLU A 65 30.24 12.95 0.29
CA GLU A 65 31.44 13.01 -0.55
C GLU A 65 32.63 13.59 0.22
N VAL A 66 33.84 13.14 -0.12
CA VAL A 66 35.09 13.58 0.54
C VAL A 66 36.04 14.13 -0.53
N PRO A 67 36.48 15.40 -0.37
CA PRO A 67 36.07 16.42 0.59
C PRO A 67 34.59 16.85 0.43
N PRO A 68 33.93 17.36 1.51
CA PRO A 68 32.56 17.86 1.40
C PRO A 68 32.47 19.03 0.42
N GLY A 69 31.43 19.02 -0.44
CA GLY A 69 31.20 20.05 -1.47
C GLY A 69 32.07 19.87 -2.71
N SER A 70 32.56 18.66 -2.98
CA SER A 70 33.35 18.30 -4.17
C SER A 70 32.52 18.22 -5.48
N GLY A 71 31.25 18.54 -5.44
CA GLY A 71 30.39 18.60 -6.63
C GLY A 71 29.63 17.31 -6.93
N PRO A 72 28.76 17.34 -7.95
CA PRO A 72 27.79 16.26 -8.16
C PRO A 72 28.41 14.93 -8.57
N VAL A 73 29.49 14.92 -9.34
CA VAL A 73 30.15 13.67 -9.75
C VAL A 73 30.76 12.95 -8.53
N ALA A 74 31.43 13.67 -7.65
CA ALA A 74 31.98 13.09 -6.41
C ALA A 74 30.87 12.58 -5.49
N ALA A 75 29.72 13.26 -5.46
CA ALA A 75 28.57 12.83 -4.69
C ALA A 75 27.94 11.53 -5.27
N VAL A 76 27.83 11.42 -6.60
CA VAL A 76 27.35 10.20 -7.26
C VAL A 76 28.30 9.03 -7.00
N ASP A 77 29.61 9.23 -7.07
CA ASP A 77 30.62 8.21 -6.75
C ASP A 77 30.49 7.74 -5.30
N ALA A 78 30.38 8.65 -4.34
CA ALA A 78 30.16 8.32 -2.93
C ALA A 78 28.88 7.50 -2.73
N GLY A 79 27.79 7.88 -3.40
CA GLY A 79 26.52 7.13 -3.38
C GLY A 79 26.65 5.74 -3.99
N LEU A 80 27.30 5.62 -5.16
CA LEU A 80 27.50 4.34 -5.84
C LEU A 80 28.35 3.36 -5.00
N ARG A 81 29.41 3.85 -4.37
CA ARG A 81 30.22 3.05 -3.41
C ARG A 81 29.40 2.63 -2.19
N ALA A 82 28.56 3.51 -1.68
CA ALA A 82 27.71 3.23 -0.53
C ALA A 82 26.62 2.19 -0.85
N LEU A 83 26.12 2.10 -2.07
CA LEU A 83 25.22 1.03 -2.50
C LEU A 83 25.91 -0.36 -2.44
N GLY A 84 27.26 -0.40 -2.58
CA GLY A 84 28.02 -1.63 -2.50
C GLY A 84 27.69 -2.63 -3.62
N THR A 85 28.00 -3.90 -3.40
CA THR A 85 27.64 -4.98 -4.33
C THR A 85 26.16 -5.30 -4.22
N THR A 86 25.45 -5.25 -5.35
CA THR A 86 24.00 -5.48 -5.45
C THR A 86 23.69 -6.13 -6.80
N ALA A 87 22.56 -6.87 -6.84
CA ALA A 87 22.05 -7.47 -8.06
C ALA A 87 21.28 -6.48 -8.96
N SER A 88 21.08 -5.22 -8.52
CA SER A 88 20.34 -4.21 -9.28
C SER A 88 21.18 -3.72 -10.47
N PRO A 89 20.77 -3.98 -11.74
CA PRO A 89 21.49 -3.54 -12.93
C PRO A 89 21.34 -2.06 -13.23
N LEU A 90 20.32 -1.41 -12.66
CA LEU A 90 19.97 -0.02 -12.87
C LEU A 90 20.14 0.80 -11.58
N VAL A 91 20.50 2.07 -11.74
CA VAL A 91 20.60 3.06 -10.67
C VAL A 91 19.88 4.34 -11.07
N VAL A 92 18.92 4.75 -10.26
CA VAL A 92 18.29 6.08 -10.36
C VAL A 92 19.19 7.10 -9.67
N VAL A 93 19.46 8.21 -10.32
CA VAL A 93 20.16 9.37 -9.72
C VAL A 93 19.21 10.55 -9.74
N LEU A 94 18.95 11.15 -8.57
CA LEU A 94 18.06 12.29 -8.40
C LEU A 94 18.72 13.40 -7.60
N ALA A 95 18.44 14.65 -7.97
CA ALA A 95 18.67 15.80 -7.10
C ALA A 95 17.47 16.02 -6.16
N ALA A 96 17.74 16.44 -4.93
CA ALA A 96 16.71 16.67 -3.91
C ALA A 96 16.17 18.12 -3.92
N ASP A 97 16.03 18.72 -5.10
CA ASP A 97 15.56 20.11 -5.27
C ASP A 97 14.39 20.27 -6.24
N MET A 98 13.72 19.17 -6.55
CA MET A 98 12.56 19.10 -7.44
C MET A 98 11.28 18.81 -6.64
N PRO A 99 10.51 19.84 -6.26
CA PRO A 99 9.37 19.68 -5.35
C PRO A 99 8.20 18.92 -5.92
N PHE A 100 8.06 18.86 -7.25
CA PHE A 100 6.95 18.19 -7.95
C PHE A 100 7.32 16.85 -8.56
N LEU A 101 8.52 16.34 -8.26
CA LEU A 101 8.94 15.00 -8.70
C LEU A 101 8.03 13.93 -8.08
N THR A 102 7.54 13.03 -8.93
CA THR A 102 6.62 11.94 -8.52
C THR A 102 7.22 10.56 -8.83
N GLY A 103 6.73 9.54 -8.12
CA GLY A 103 7.09 8.14 -8.41
C GLY A 103 6.73 7.71 -9.84
N ALA A 104 5.67 8.28 -10.43
CA ALA A 104 5.29 8.00 -11.82
C ALA A 104 6.39 8.40 -12.82
N VAL A 105 7.03 9.54 -12.61
CA VAL A 105 8.17 9.99 -13.44
C VAL A 105 9.33 9.01 -13.34
N VAL A 106 9.68 8.55 -12.13
CA VAL A 106 10.77 7.59 -11.93
C VAL A 106 10.44 6.23 -12.57
N VAL A 107 9.21 5.74 -12.42
CA VAL A 107 8.75 4.49 -13.05
C VAL A 107 8.85 4.58 -14.58
N GLU A 108 8.47 5.72 -15.16
CA GLU A 108 8.51 5.93 -16.60
C GLU A 108 9.96 6.00 -17.12
N LEU A 109 10.87 6.65 -16.41
CA LEU A 109 12.30 6.64 -16.75
C LEU A 109 12.91 5.23 -16.68
N ILE A 110 12.53 4.43 -15.66
CA ILE A 110 12.97 3.03 -15.54
C ILE A 110 12.44 2.19 -16.70
N ARG A 111 11.18 2.41 -17.11
CA ARG A 111 10.59 1.73 -18.25
C ARG A 111 11.40 2.02 -19.52
N HIS A 112 11.67 3.30 -19.81
CA HIS A 112 12.48 3.70 -20.98
C HIS A 112 13.91 3.13 -20.93
N ALA A 113 14.55 3.11 -19.75
CA ALA A 113 15.88 2.52 -19.58
C ALA A 113 15.90 0.99 -19.82
N THR A 114 14.80 0.33 -19.49
CA THR A 114 14.65 -1.12 -19.70
C THR A 114 14.37 -1.44 -21.15
N GLU A 115 13.51 -0.67 -21.82
CA GLU A 115 13.07 -0.90 -23.20
C GLU A 115 14.14 -0.48 -24.23
N SER A 116 14.78 0.68 -24.06
CA SER A 116 15.79 1.17 -24.99
C SER A 116 17.11 0.41 -24.91
N GLY A 117 17.41 -0.14 -23.75
CA GLY A 117 18.73 -0.74 -23.48
C GLY A 117 19.87 0.28 -23.34
N ALA A 118 19.60 1.59 -23.44
CA ALA A 118 20.58 2.66 -23.36
C ALA A 118 21.42 2.63 -22.07
N GLU A 119 22.63 3.19 -22.13
CA GLU A 119 23.53 3.29 -20.98
C GLU A 119 23.01 4.26 -19.91
N ALA A 120 22.27 5.32 -20.36
CA ALA A 120 21.57 6.25 -19.48
C ALA A 120 20.30 6.81 -20.13
N VAL A 121 19.29 7.09 -19.30
CA VAL A 121 18.05 7.79 -19.70
C VAL A 121 17.86 8.98 -18.78
N PHE A 122 17.69 10.17 -19.36
CA PHE A 122 17.50 11.42 -18.61
C PHE A 122 16.12 12.01 -18.83
N ALA A 123 15.57 12.62 -17.78
CA ALA A 123 14.41 13.47 -17.92
C ALA A 123 14.79 14.78 -18.65
N ALA A 124 13.89 15.31 -19.47
CA ALA A 124 13.99 16.64 -20.06
C ALA A 124 12.85 17.53 -19.54
N ASP A 125 13.15 18.78 -19.27
CA ASP A 125 12.16 19.78 -18.91
C ASP A 125 11.26 20.18 -20.10
N GLU A 126 10.28 21.06 -19.88
CA GLU A 126 9.33 21.51 -20.90
C GLU A 126 10.00 22.19 -22.10
N SER A 127 11.23 22.68 -21.96
CA SER A 127 12.03 23.24 -23.05
C SER A 127 12.82 22.18 -23.84
N GLY A 128 12.75 20.92 -23.44
CA GLY A 128 13.51 19.82 -24.00
C GLY A 128 14.96 19.72 -23.51
N ARG A 129 15.33 20.47 -22.46
CA ARG A 129 16.69 20.45 -21.91
C ARG A 129 16.88 19.27 -20.97
N PRO A 130 17.90 18.41 -21.19
CA PRO A 130 18.18 17.28 -20.32
C PRO A 130 18.57 17.69 -18.89
N GLN A 131 17.97 17.05 -17.90
CA GLN A 131 18.27 17.21 -16.47
C GLN A 131 19.18 16.06 -16.03
N TYR A 132 20.50 16.25 -16.12
CA TYR A 132 21.49 15.18 -15.88
C TYR A 132 21.53 14.67 -14.43
N LEU A 133 20.88 15.38 -13.49
CA LEU A 133 20.68 14.96 -12.11
C LEU A 133 19.30 14.30 -11.89
N THR A 134 18.61 13.94 -12.97
CA THR A 134 17.33 13.24 -12.93
C THR A 134 17.33 12.19 -14.05
N GLY A 135 17.79 11.01 -13.72
CA GLY A 135 17.91 9.96 -14.71
C GLY A 135 18.13 8.56 -14.13
N VAL A 136 18.05 7.59 -15.03
CA VAL A 136 18.32 6.17 -14.76
C VAL A 136 19.54 5.74 -15.55
N TRP A 137 20.46 5.09 -14.88
CA TRP A 137 21.73 4.64 -15.44
C TRP A 137 21.84 3.12 -15.39
N ARG A 138 22.47 2.52 -16.38
CA ARG A 138 23.06 1.20 -16.18
C ARG A 138 24.20 1.33 -15.18
N ARG A 139 24.17 0.53 -14.13
CA ARG A 139 25.19 0.57 -13.06
C ARG A 139 26.60 0.42 -13.60
N SER A 140 26.83 -0.50 -14.54
CA SER A 140 28.12 -0.72 -15.18
C SER A 140 28.60 0.49 -15.99
N ALA A 141 27.69 1.15 -16.72
CA ALA A 141 28.01 2.34 -17.49
C ALA A 141 28.37 3.53 -16.59
N LEU A 142 27.61 3.75 -15.50
CA LEU A 142 27.91 4.79 -14.52
C LEU A 142 29.26 4.56 -13.86
N ALA A 143 29.55 3.34 -13.43
CA ALA A 143 30.85 2.98 -12.84
C ALA A 143 32.01 3.17 -13.83
N ALA A 144 31.83 2.76 -15.09
CA ALA A 144 32.83 2.93 -16.13
C ALA A 144 33.07 4.42 -16.48
N ALA A 145 31.99 5.24 -16.50
CA ALA A 145 32.10 6.68 -16.73
C ALA A 145 32.87 7.39 -15.61
N ILE A 146 32.61 7.03 -14.36
CA ILE A 146 33.35 7.56 -13.19
C ILE A 146 34.84 7.15 -13.27
N ALA A 147 35.13 5.88 -13.59
CA ALA A 147 36.49 5.37 -13.68
C ALA A 147 37.36 6.00 -14.79
N LYS A 148 36.75 6.64 -15.79
CA LYS A 148 37.45 7.35 -16.87
C LYS A 148 37.92 8.75 -16.48
N LEU A 149 37.47 9.29 -15.35
CA LEU A 149 37.84 10.64 -14.92
C LEU A 149 39.09 10.62 -14.04
N ASP A 150 40.09 11.43 -14.42
CA ASP A 150 41.32 11.59 -13.65
C ASP A 150 41.10 12.24 -12.26
N ALA A 151 40.07 13.07 -12.14
CA ALA A 151 39.65 13.70 -10.89
C ALA A 151 38.12 13.85 -10.82
N LEU A 152 37.54 13.59 -9.65
CA LEU A 152 36.07 13.67 -9.45
C LEU A 152 35.62 15.03 -8.87
N VAL A 153 36.56 15.78 -8.30
CA VAL A 153 36.27 17.05 -7.58
C VAL A 153 35.87 18.13 -8.59
N ASN A 154 34.74 18.81 -8.29
CA ASN A 154 34.17 19.90 -9.12
C ASN A 154 33.84 19.53 -10.56
N GLN A 155 33.70 18.26 -10.87
CA GLN A 155 33.23 17.83 -12.20
C GLN A 155 31.71 17.97 -12.33
N PRO A 156 31.23 18.53 -13.46
CA PRO A 156 29.81 18.60 -13.74
C PRO A 156 29.27 17.23 -14.16
N MET A 157 27.98 16.92 -13.90
CA MET A 157 27.35 15.67 -14.31
C MET A 157 27.45 15.37 -15.81
N LYS A 158 27.52 16.42 -16.63
CA LYS A 158 27.70 16.27 -18.08
C LYS A 158 29.00 15.50 -18.44
N ALA A 159 30.00 15.51 -17.58
CA ALA A 159 31.24 14.76 -17.78
C ALA A 159 31.07 13.22 -17.71
N LEU A 160 30.00 12.73 -17.07
CA LEU A 160 29.66 11.32 -16.98
C LEU A 160 28.76 10.83 -18.12
N VAL A 161 28.12 11.72 -18.87
CA VAL A 161 27.08 11.36 -19.85
C VAL A 161 27.68 10.51 -20.96
N PRO A 162 27.23 9.25 -21.13
CA PRO A 162 27.72 8.37 -22.19
C PRO A 162 27.14 8.79 -23.55
N THR A 163 27.71 8.24 -24.62
CA THR A 163 27.22 8.49 -25.98
C THR A 163 25.87 7.83 -26.27
N ASP A 164 25.62 6.67 -25.67
CA ASP A 164 24.34 5.95 -25.79
C ASP A 164 23.37 6.42 -24.70
N THR A 165 22.66 7.53 -24.96
CA THR A 165 21.70 8.13 -24.05
C THR A 165 20.37 8.40 -24.73
N VAL A 166 19.29 8.26 -23.94
CA VAL A 166 17.93 8.64 -24.30
C VAL A 166 17.48 9.79 -23.42
N THR A 167 16.78 10.76 -23.98
CA THR A 167 16.18 11.86 -23.24
C THR A 167 14.67 11.81 -23.41
N VAL A 168 13.92 11.91 -22.29
CA VAL A 168 12.46 11.79 -22.28
C VAL A 168 11.86 13.02 -21.61
N ALA A 169 10.94 13.71 -22.29
CA ALA A 169 10.23 14.84 -21.71
C ALA A 169 9.32 14.38 -20.56
N MET A 170 9.49 14.97 -19.38
CA MET A 170 8.78 14.59 -18.18
C MET A 170 8.17 15.81 -17.48
N PRO A 171 6.94 15.73 -16.95
CA PRO A 171 6.35 16.81 -16.16
C PRO A 171 6.94 16.85 -14.74
N GLY A 172 6.92 18.02 -14.12
CA GLY A 172 7.22 18.17 -12.69
C GLY A 172 8.71 18.09 -12.31
N ILE A 173 9.64 18.19 -13.27
CA ILE A 173 11.10 18.10 -13.04
C ILE A 173 11.78 19.46 -12.94
N ALA A 174 11.02 20.55 -12.76
CA ALA A 174 11.58 21.88 -12.55
C ALA A 174 12.29 21.96 -11.19
N ASP A 175 13.55 22.39 -11.22
CA ASP A 175 14.35 22.64 -10.02
C ASP A 175 14.00 23.98 -9.34
N CYS A 176 14.35 24.13 -8.09
CA CYS A 176 14.14 25.34 -7.31
C CYS A 176 15.48 25.93 -6.85
N ASP A 177 16.18 26.66 -7.71
CA ASP A 177 17.52 27.21 -7.47
C ASP A 177 17.54 28.60 -6.83
N THR A 178 16.41 29.30 -6.81
CA THR A 178 16.28 30.65 -6.29
C THR A 178 15.04 30.83 -5.39
N ASP A 179 15.05 31.82 -4.51
CA ASP A 179 13.89 32.19 -3.69
C ASP A 179 12.65 32.51 -4.52
N GLU A 180 12.84 33.05 -5.71
CA GLU A 180 11.77 33.31 -6.68
C GLU A 180 11.13 32.00 -7.17
N GLN A 181 11.95 31.00 -7.54
CA GLN A 181 11.48 29.68 -7.98
C GLN A 181 10.77 28.95 -6.83
N VAL A 182 11.27 29.05 -5.59
CA VAL A 182 10.58 28.50 -4.40
C VAL A 182 9.23 29.18 -4.18
N ARG A 183 9.15 30.51 -4.33
CA ARG A 183 7.86 31.23 -4.24
C ARG A 183 6.89 30.80 -5.34
N ARG A 184 7.37 30.65 -6.58
CA ARG A 184 6.56 30.15 -7.70
C ARG A 184 6.10 28.71 -7.48
N ALA A 185 6.99 27.83 -7.00
CA ALA A 185 6.65 26.46 -6.67
C ALA A 185 5.59 26.37 -5.54
N ARG A 186 5.71 27.24 -4.51
CA ARG A 186 4.69 27.34 -3.46
C ARG A 186 3.35 27.87 -3.99
N ALA A 187 3.37 28.83 -4.92
CA ALA A 187 2.17 29.33 -5.58
C ALA A 187 1.54 28.24 -6.48
N ALA A 188 2.36 27.53 -7.27
CA ALA A 188 1.90 26.43 -8.11
C ALA A 188 1.34 25.26 -7.29
N ALA A 189 1.93 24.95 -6.13
CA ALA A 189 1.36 23.95 -5.21
C ALA A 189 -0.03 24.35 -4.71
N ARG A 190 -0.27 25.66 -4.46
CA ARG A 190 -1.59 26.19 -4.10
C ARG A 190 -2.58 26.17 -5.28
N THR A 191 -2.12 26.48 -6.51
CA THR A 191 -2.98 26.45 -7.71
C THR A 191 -3.29 25.05 -8.20
N VAL A 192 -2.47 24.05 -7.91
CA VAL A 192 -2.80 22.64 -8.14
C VAL A 192 -3.88 22.19 -7.16
N ASP A 193 -3.87 22.71 -5.93
CA ASP A 193 -4.96 22.52 -4.97
C ASP A 193 -6.25 23.25 -5.45
N ASP A 194 -6.14 24.47 -5.98
CA ASP A 194 -7.27 25.27 -6.50
C ASP A 194 -7.79 24.77 -7.87
N ALA A 195 -6.93 24.23 -8.74
CA ALA A 195 -7.34 23.71 -10.07
C ALA A 195 -8.00 22.33 -10.01
N ALA A 196 -7.77 21.57 -8.95
CA ALA A 196 -8.55 20.35 -8.67
C ALA A 196 -10.00 20.70 -8.29
N ASP A 197 -10.24 21.93 -7.81
CA ASP A 197 -11.55 22.43 -7.39
C ASP A 197 -12.38 23.05 -8.56
N THR A 198 -11.74 23.38 -9.71
CA THR A 198 -12.41 24.08 -10.83
C THR A 198 -12.77 23.23 -12.06
N SER A 199 -12.50 21.92 -12.07
CA SER A 199 -12.79 21.06 -13.23
C SER A 199 -14.15 20.33 -13.17
N ALA A 200 -15.09 20.78 -12.34
CA ALA A 200 -16.46 20.30 -12.31
C ALA A 200 -17.45 21.47 -12.42
N ALA A 201 -17.62 21.99 -13.65
CA ALA A 201 -18.74 22.88 -13.93
C ALA A 201 -20.01 22.04 -14.17
N PRO A 202 -21.08 22.19 -13.38
CA PRO A 202 -22.33 21.51 -13.65
C PRO A 202 -23.08 22.22 -14.77
N GLN A 203 -23.53 21.44 -15.74
CA GLN A 203 -24.50 21.90 -16.76
C GLN A 203 -25.76 22.42 -16.08
N ALA A 204 -26.15 23.63 -16.45
CA ALA A 204 -27.30 24.34 -15.96
C ALA A 204 -28.60 23.57 -16.24
N ARG A 205 -29.40 23.34 -15.21
CA ARG A 205 -30.78 22.89 -15.28
C ARG A 205 -31.68 24.13 -15.31
N PRO A 206 -32.77 24.17 -16.11
CA PRO A 206 -33.62 25.35 -16.27
C PRO A 206 -34.39 25.69 -15.00
N PRO A 207 -34.77 26.96 -14.79
CA PRO A 207 -35.40 27.44 -13.57
C PRO A 207 -36.87 27.01 -13.44
N ALA A 208 -37.26 26.57 -12.25
CA ALA A 208 -38.65 26.36 -11.87
C ALA A 208 -39.28 27.70 -11.39
N PRO A 209 -40.60 27.86 -11.53
CA PRO A 209 -41.23 29.16 -11.50
C PRO A 209 -41.36 29.77 -10.09
N SER A 210 -41.20 31.08 -10.04
CA SER A 210 -41.42 31.96 -8.90
C SER A 210 -42.80 31.85 -8.29
N ARG A 211 -42.92 31.70 -6.99
CA ARG A 211 -44.11 32.02 -6.22
C ARG A 211 -43.88 33.21 -5.31
N SER A 212 -44.82 34.10 -5.40
CA SER A 212 -44.97 35.42 -4.85
C SER A 212 -44.84 35.52 -3.32
N ALA A 213 -44.37 36.70 -2.90
CA ALA A 213 -44.32 37.21 -1.55
C ALA A 213 -45.70 37.25 -0.85
N GLY A 214 -45.70 36.83 0.42
CA GLY A 214 -46.83 37.01 1.32
C GLY A 214 -46.35 37.11 2.76
N ALA A 215 -46.45 38.36 3.30
CA ALA A 215 -46.63 38.78 4.69
C ALA A 215 -45.90 38.08 5.84
N ARG A 216 -45.10 38.87 6.55
CA ARG A 216 -44.72 38.65 7.96
C ARG A 216 -45.95 38.68 8.88
N PRO A 217 -45.94 37.87 9.94
CA PRO A 217 -46.24 38.41 11.26
C PRO A 217 -45.17 38.12 12.31
N GLU A 218 -45.26 38.95 13.31
CA GLU A 218 -44.35 39.14 14.46
C GLU A 218 -44.22 37.90 15.34
N GLY A 219 -43.09 37.81 16.06
CA GLY A 219 -42.71 36.68 16.93
C GLY A 219 -43.58 36.52 18.20
N PRO A 220 -43.34 35.39 18.87
CA PRO A 220 -43.05 35.47 20.28
C PRO A 220 -41.75 34.72 20.66
N THR A 221 -41.12 35.33 21.63
CA THR A 221 -40.01 34.88 22.45
C THR A 221 -40.17 33.48 23.05
N SER A 222 -39.02 32.80 23.17
CA SER A 222 -38.79 31.69 24.11
C SER A 222 -39.41 30.32 23.79
N ALA A 223 -38.56 29.47 23.20
CA ALA A 223 -38.46 28.04 23.48
C ALA A 223 -37.32 27.38 22.67
N VAL A 224 -36.07 27.72 22.95
CA VAL A 224 -34.93 26.89 22.51
C VAL A 224 -34.47 26.04 23.69
N ALA A 225 -35.35 25.10 24.05
CA ALA A 225 -35.00 23.88 24.73
C ALA A 225 -35.41 22.71 23.81
N ALA A 226 -34.90 22.68 22.57
CA ALA A 226 -35.01 21.51 21.74
C ALA A 226 -34.09 20.43 22.31
N SER A 227 -34.73 19.44 22.93
CA SER A 227 -34.22 18.21 23.47
C SER A 227 -32.87 17.79 22.85
N ARG A 228 -31.80 17.85 23.64
CA ARG A 228 -30.64 16.98 23.47
C ARG A 228 -31.17 15.54 23.57
N ARG A 229 -31.62 14.96 22.48
CA ARG A 229 -31.75 13.50 22.40
C ARG A 229 -30.34 12.98 22.65
N GLU A 230 -30.11 12.36 23.82
CA GLU A 230 -28.89 11.63 24.10
C GLU A 230 -28.70 10.63 22.97
N ARG A 231 -27.67 10.85 22.15
CA ARG A 231 -27.34 9.90 21.09
C ARG A 231 -26.91 8.60 21.75
N PRO A 232 -27.40 7.43 21.31
CA PRO A 232 -27.18 6.18 22.00
C PRO A 232 -25.69 5.82 22.04
N THR A 233 -25.24 5.31 23.19
CA THR A 233 -23.93 4.68 23.31
C THR A 233 -24.04 3.28 22.74
N LEU A 234 -23.26 2.98 21.70
CA LEU A 234 -23.31 1.68 21.02
C LEU A 234 -22.43 0.64 21.72
N THR A 235 -22.83 -0.61 21.67
CA THR A 235 -21.93 -1.74 21.91
C THR A 235 -20.90 -1.84 20.79
N LEU A 236 -19.83 -2.62 20.97
CA LEU A 236 -18.83 -2.83 19.94
C LEU A 236 -19.43 -3.48 18.69
N ASP A 237 -20.30 -4.47 18.86
CA ASP A 237 -20.93 -5.18 17.74
C ASP A 237 -21.90 -4.29 16.95
N GLU A 238 -22.71 -3.47 17.65
CA GLU A 238 -23.55 -2.47 16.99
C GLU A 238 -22.71 -1.46 16.20
N ALA A 239 -21.61 -0.98 16.78
CA ALA A 239 -20.70 -0.06 16.09
C ALA A 239 -20.06 -0.70 14.86
N ARG A 240 -19.55 -1.93 14.97
CA ARG A 240 -18.99 -2.68 13.84
C ARG A 240 -20.02 -2.91 12.73
N ASN A 241 -21.25 -3.27 13.13
CA ASN A 241 -22.33 -3.45 12.16
C ASN A 241 -22.66 -2.13 11.44
N THR A 242 -22.84 -1.04 12.20
CA THR A 242 -23.06 0.30 11.62
C THR A 242 -21.95 0.68 10.63
N LEU A 243 -20.66 0.39 10.97
CA LEU A 243 -19.55 0.67 10.05
C LEU A 243 -19.59 -0.17 8.77
N ARG A 244 -20.08 -1.41 8.82
CA ARG A 244 -20.21 -2.26 7.63
C ARG A 244 -21.37 -1.88 6.74
N THR A 245 -22.49 -1.46 7.33
CA THR A 245 -23.76 -1.25 6.61
C THR A 245 -23.98 0.19 6.19
N ASP A 246 -23.58 1.15 7.02
CA ASP A 246 -24.00 2.54 6.86
C ASP A 246 -22.90 3.43 6.28
N ILE A 247 -21.63 3.05 6.35
CA ILE A 247 -20.56 3.83 5.74
C ILE A 247 -20.61 3.74 4.21
N SER A 248 -20.33 4.83 3.51
CA SER A 248 -20.31 4.83 2.04
C SER A 248 -19.17 3.98 1.49
N ARG A 249 -19.45 3.16 0.49
CA ARG A 249 -18.43 2.37 -0.22
C ARG A 249 -17.57 3.27 -1.09
N LEU A 250 -16.29 2.91 -1.23
CA LEU A 250 -15.38 3.55 -2.18
C LEU A 250 -15.85 3.35 -3.62
N THR A 251 -15.55 4.32 -4.48
CA THR A 251 -15.81 4.19 -5.92
C THR A 251 -15.03 3.02 -6.50
N ALA A 252 -15.70 2.18 -7.27
CA ALA A 252 -15.06 1.07 -7.96
C ALA A 252 -14.29 1.56 -9.19
N TYR A 253 -13.13 0.96 -9.45
CA TYR A 253 -12.29 1.24 -10.61
C TYR A 253 -11.58 -0.01 -11.12
N ARG A 254 -11.17 -0.02 -12.39
CA ARG A 254 -10.36 -1.12 -12.94
C ARG A 254 -8.90 -0.96 -12.57
N ALA A 255 -8.28 -2.06 -12.15
CA ALA A 255 -6.86 -2.09 -11.82
C ALA A 255 -6.22 -3.46 -12.06
N ASP A 256 -4.90 -3.48 -12.26
CA ASP A 256 -4.08 -4.68 -12.14
C ASP A 256 -4.10 -5.16 -10.68
N LEU A 257 -4.53 -6.39 -10.47
CA LEU A 257 -4.69 -6.99 -9.14
C LEU A 257 -3.39 -6.96 -8.31
N ARG A 258 -2.23 -7.02 -8.95
CA ARG A 258 -0.92 -6.98 -8.27
C ARG A 258 -0.63 -5.63 -7.62
N SER A 259 -1.20 -4.55 -8.15
CA SER A 259 -1.00 -3.18 -7.65
C SER A 259 -1.95 -2.76 -6.54
N VAL A 260 -3.02 -3.55 -6.27
CA VAL A 260 -4.13 -3.16 -5.40
C VAL A 260 -4.38 -4.16 -4.26
N ARG A 261 -3.31 -4.74 -3.73
CA ARG A 261 -3.38 -5.62 -2.56
C ARG A 261 -4.06 -4.90 -1.38
N GLY A 262 -5.02 -5.56 -0.74
CA GLY A 262 -5.83 -4.95 0.33
C GLY A 262 -7.13 -4.29 -0.16
N ALA A 263 -7.35 -4.20 -1.48
CA ALA A 263 -8.66 -3.89 -2.07
C ALA A 263 -9.62 -5.09 -1.98
N ALA A 264 -10.86 -4.91 -2.40
CA ALA A 264 -11.81 -5.99 -2.64
C ALA A 264 -12.39 -5.92 -4.06
N LEU A 265 -12.79 -7.07 -4.59
CA LEU A 265 -13.48 -7.13 -5.88
C LEU A 265 -14.81 -6.39 -5.80
N ALA A 266 -15.07 -5.52 -6.77
CA ALA A 266 -16.33 -4.79 -6.90
C ALA A 266 -17.35 -5.49 -7.82
N ALA A 267 -16.92 -6.59 -8.45
CA ALA A 267 -17.73 -7.50 -9.25
C ALA A 267 -17.11 -8.91 -9.21
N PRO A 268 -17.85 -9.97 -9.50
CA PRO A 268 -17.30 -11.31 -9.60
C PRO A 268 -16.15 -11.38 -10.61
N LEU A 269 -15.10 -12.13 -10.27
CA LEU A 269 -13.95 -12.38 -11.13
C LEU A 269 -14.07 -13.77 -11.75
N SER A 270 -14.04 -13.85 -13.08
CA SER A 270 -14.11 -15.12 -13.82
C SER A 270 -12.84 -15.36 -14.62
N ALA A 271 -12.56 -16.64 -14.89
CA ALA A 271 -11.44 -17.09 -15.70
C ALA A 271 -11.53 -16.53 -17.14
N VAL A 272 -10.46 -15.90 -17.60
CA VAL A 272 -10.31 -15.37 -18.96
C VAL A 272 -9.86 -16.48 -19.91
N GLY A 273 -8.95 -17.32 -19.46
CA GLY A 273 -8.45 -18.49 -20.17
C GLY A 273 -8.72 -19.80 -19.41
N PRO A 274 -8.64 -20.95 -20.10
CA PRO A 274 -8.73 -22.24 -19.45
C PRO A 274 -7.45 -22.57 -18.66
N LEU A 275 -7.55 -23.45 -17.65
CA LEU A 275 -6.43 -24.01 -16.90
C LEU A 275 -6.54 -25.55 -16.86
N PRO A 276 -5.55 -26.31 -17.35
CA PRO A 276 -4.44 -25.84 -18.19
C PRO A 276 -4.93 -25.17 -19.49
N ARG A 277 -4.08 -24.32 -20.08
CA ARG A 277 -4.44 -23.55 -21.28
C ARG A 277 -4.60 -24.44 -22.52
N PHE A 278 -3.85 -25.52 -22.57
CA PHE A 278 -3.84 -26.55 -23.62
C PHE A 278 -3.55 -27.92 -22.96
N ASP A 279 -3.74 -29.01 -23.70
CA ASP A 279 -3.42 -30.35 -23.23
C ASP A 279 -1.93 -30.43 -22.93
N VAL A 280 -1.57 -30.85 -21.71
CA VAL A 280 -0.18 -30.97 -21.26
C VAL A 280 0.08 -32.36 -20.68
N SER A 281 1.31 -32.85 -20.81
CA SER A 281 1.72 -34.06 -20.14
C SER A 281 1.69 -33.91 -18.62
N ALA A 282 1.07 -34.84 -17.92
CA ALA A 282 1.08 -34.92 -16.48
C ALA A 282 2.39 -35.45 -15.90
N MET A 283 3.18 -36.18 -16.72
CA MET A 283 4.39 -36.90 -16.30
C MET A 283 5.49 -36.77 -17.35
N ASP A 284 6.72 -37.04 -16.94
CA ASP A 284 7.85 -37.25 -17.86
C ASP A 284 7.71 -38.63 -18.52
N GLY A 285 7.99 -38.70 -19.82
CA GLY A 285 7.84 -39.93 -20.58
C GLY A 285 7.70 -39.72 -22.07
N TYR A 286 6.76 -40.44 -22.66
CA TYR A 286 6.57 -40.48 -24.12
C TYR A 286 5.09 -40.29 -24.46
N ALA A 287 4.78 -39.27 -25.23
CA ALA A 287 3.49 -39.11 -25.86
C ALA A 287 3.39 -40.09 -27.03
N VAL A 288 2.35 -40.94 -27.05
CA VAL A 288 2.22 -42.02 -28.02
C VAL A 288 0.87 -41.98 -28.74
N ALA A 289 0.82 -42.48 -29.96
CA ALA A 289 -0.41 -42.59 -30.76
C ALA A 289 -0.76 -44.05 -31.05
N GLY A 290 -1.96 -44.47 -30.61
CA GLY A 290 -2.46 -45.85 -30.76
C GLY A 290 -1.76 -46.87 -29.84
N ASP A 291 -1.87 -48.15 -30.18
CA ASP A 291 -1.26 -49.26 -29.45
C ASP A 291 0.20 -49.47 -29.89
N GLY A 292 1.05 -49.88 -28.93
CA GLY A 292 2.48 -50.12 -29.18
C GLY A 292 2.74 -51.45 -29.91
N PRO A 293 4.00 -51.72 -30.31
CA PRO A 293 5.16 -50.87 -30.13
C PRO A 293 5.15 -49.61 -31.01
N TRP A 294 5.87 -48.53 -30.59
CA TRP A 294 5.90 -47.26 -31.29
C TRP A 294 7.29 -46.91 -31.80
N ARG A 295 7.35 -46.21 -32.93
CA ARG A 295 8.58 -45.63 -33.45
C ARG A 295 8.86 -44.29 -32.73
N LEU A 296 9.94 -44.21 -31.96
CA LEU A 296 10.34 -42.99 -31.27
C LEU A 296 10.93 -41.98 -32.24
N ARG A 297 10.37 -40.79 -32.28
CA ARG A 297 10.85 -39.64 -33.06
C ARG A 297 11.98 -38.92 -32.30
N ARG A 298 12.74 -38.12 -33.02
CA ARG A 298 13.90 -37.38 -32.46
C ARG A 298 13.53 -36.05 -31.78
N ASP A 299 12.37 -35.49 -32.09
CA ASP A 299 11.87 -34.29 -31.45
C ASP A 299 11.48 -34.57 -29.98
N ILE A 300 11.61 -33.53 -29.12
CA ILE A 300 11.34 -33.60 -27.70
C ILE A 300 10.39 -32.46 -27.32
N GLY A 301 9.30 -32.78 -26.62
CA GLY A 301 8.40 -31.78 -26.06
C GLY A 301 8.89 -31.31 -24.68
N PHE A 302 9.14 -30.02 -24.53
CA PHE A 302 9.50 -29.40 -23.26
C PHE A 302 8.41 -28.43 -22.79
N ALA A 303 8.28 -28.27 -21.49
CA ALA A 303 7.44 -27.22 -20.92
C ALA A 303 7.93 -25.84 -21.38
N GLY A 304 7.02 -25.01 -21.92
CA GLY A 304 7.37 -23.73 -22.51
C GLY A 304 8.02 -23.80 -23.90
N GLY A 305 8.28 -24.99 -24.42
CA GLY A 305 8.79 -25.19 -25.77
C GLY A 305 7.68 -25.15 -26.84
N GLN A 306 8.10 -25.24 -28.11
CA GLN A 306 7.14 -25.41 -29.20
C GLN A 306 6.41 -26.76 -29.07
N ARG A 307 5.14 -26.78 -29.46
CA ARG A 307 4.38 -28.01 -29.55
C ARG A 307 5.02 -28.94 -30.57
N PRO A 308 5.34 -30.20 -30.23
CA PRO A 308 5.81 -31.18 -31.22
C PRO A 308 4.78 -31.36 -32.33
N VAL A 309 5.25 -31.72 -33.52
CA VAL A 309 4.38 -32.02 -34.65
C VAL A 309 3.48 -33.22 -34.29
N GLY A 310 2.25 -33.23 -34.78
CA GLY A 310 1.27 -34.27 -34.50
C GLY A 310 1.81 -35.69 -34.76
N LEU A 311 1.32 -36.67 -33.99
CA LEU A 311 1.70 -38.07 -34.07
C LEU A 311 0.76 -38.83 -35.00
N LEU A 312 1.34 -39.68 -35.83
CA LEU A 312 0.61 -40.74 -36.56
C LEU A 312 0.53 -42.00 -35.66
N THR A 313 -0.47 -42.83 -35.92
CA THR A 313 -0.59 -44.15 -35.22
C THR A 313 0.73 -44.92 -35.33
N GLY A 314 1.21 -45.46 -34.21
CA GLY A 314 2.50 -46.15 -34.10
C GLY A 314 3.72 -45.23 -33.94
N GLU A 315 3.52 -43.91 -33.73
CA GLU A 315 4.61 -42.97 -33.42
C GLU A 315 4.61 -42.60 -31.95
N ALA A 316 5.78 -42.24 -31.46
CA ALA A 316 6.02 -41.68 -30.14
C ALA A 316 6.97 -40.48 -30.18
N VAL A 317 6.82 -39.55 -29.24
CA VAL A 317 7.75 -38.47 -29.01
C VAL A 317 8.05 -38.35 -27.52
N ARG A 318 9.31 -38.11 -27.16
CA ARG A 318 9.68 -37.84 -25.77
C ARG A 318 9.05 -36.55 -25.30
N ILE A 319 8.45 -36.55 -24.10
CA ILE A 319 7.73 -35.39 -23.57
C ILE A 319 8.03 -35.22 -22.08
N ALA A 320 8.27 -33.96 -21.66
CA ALA A 320 8.44 -33.62 -20.26
C ALA A 320 7.11 -33.20 -19.63
N THR A 321 7.03 -33.33 -18.32
CA THR A 321 5.90 -32.84 -17.52
C THR A 321 5.60 -31.36 -17.83
N GLY A 322 4.33 -31.03 -18.06
CA GLY A 322 3.87 -29.68 -18.42
C GLY A 322 4.12 -29.30 -19.88
N ALA A 323 4.74 -30.15 -20.68
CA ALA A 323 4.91 -29.89 -22.11
C ALA A 323 3.58 -30.07 -22.86
N HIS A 324 3.43 -29.29 -23.94
CA HIS A 324 2.26 -29.34 -24.81
C HIS A 324 2.18 -30.69 -25.54
N VAL A 325 1.09 -31.39 -25.34
CA VAL A 325 0.86 -32.72 -25.96
C VAL A 325 0.63 -32.55 -27.47
N PRO A 326 1.32 -33.32 -28.35
CA PRO A 326 1.10 -33.30 -29.80
C PRO A 326 -0.32 -33.76 -30.19
N ASP A 327 -0.83 -33.28 -31.32
CA ASP A 327 -2.07 -33.81 -31.89
C ASP A 327 -1.93 -35.32 -32.22
N GLY A 328 -3.00 -36.09 -32.06
CA GLY A 328 -3.00 -37.52 -32.29
C GLY A 328 -2.50 -38.37 -31.12
N THR A 329 -2.01 -37.75 -30.03
CA THR A 329 -1.62 -38.50 -28.83
C THR A 329 -2.83 -39.16 -28.18
N THR A 330 -2.72 -40.45 -27.89
CA THR A 330 -3.74 -41.21 -27.16
C THR A 330 -3.49 -41.21 -25.67
N HIS A 331 -2.23 -41.30 -25.24
CA HIS A 331 -1.81 -41.30 -23.85
C HIS A 331 -0.29 -40.98 -23.73
N VAL A 332 0.17 -40.78 -22.52
CA VAL A 332 1.60 -40.63 -22.18
C VAL A 332 2.03 -41.92 -21.45
N VAL A 333 3.09 -42.54 -21.97
CA VAL A 333 3.77 -43.66 -21.27
C VAL A 333 4.88 -43.04 -20.44
N ARG A 334 4.84 -43.22 -19.10
CA ARG A 334 5.87 -42.70 -18.21
C ARG A 334 7.22 -43.33 -18.44
N ASP A 335 8.31 -42.61 -18.16
CA ASP A 335 9.69 -43.11 -18.28
C ASP A 335 9.89 -44.47 -17.55
N GLU A 336 9.35 -44.58 -16.33
CA GLU A 336 9.47 -45.80 -15.51
C GLU A 336 8.73 -47.02 -16.07
N PHE A 337 7.83 -46.83 -17.03
CA PHE A 337 7.03 -47.87 -17.69
C PHE A 337 7.37 -48.06 -19.15
N ALA A 338 8.51 -47.53 -19.59
CA ALA A 338 8.95 -47.53 -20.97
C ALA A 338 10.31 -48.22 -21.13
N SER A 339 10.53 -48.87 -22.26
CA SER A 339 11.86 -49.28 -22.72
C SER A 339 12.05 -48.90 -24.17
N VAL A 340 13.23 -48.39 -24.51
CA VAL A 340 13.59 -47.99 -25.88
C VAL A 340 14.71 -48.90 -26.36
N GLU A 341 14.49 -49.56 -27.48
CA GLU A 341 15.47 -50.42 -28.14
C GLU A 341 16.46 -49.64 -29.00
N ALA A 342 17.55 -50.29 -29.43
CA ALA A 342 18.62 -49.64 -30.19
C ALA A 342 18.16 -49.09 -31.56
N ASP A 343 17.08 -49.61 -32.12
CA ASP A 343 16.45 -49.15 -33.35
C ASP A 343 15.42 -48.01 -33.18
N ASN A 344 15.33 -47.45 -31.96
CA ASN A 344 14.35 -46.44 -31.54
C ASN A 344 12.91 -46.95 -31.47
N THR A 345 12.72 -48.25 -31.27
CA THR A 345 11.38 -48.82 -30.98
C THR A 345 11.09 -48.64 -29.47
N LEU A 346 9.97 -48.00 -29.14
CA LEU A 346 9.49 -47.82 -27.79
C LEU A 346 8.47 -48.92 -27.43
N HIS A 347 8.71 -49.55 -26.31
CA HIS A 347 7.81 -50.58 -25.74
C HIS A 347 7.29 -50.14 -24.38
N ARG A 348 6.01 -50.49 -24.11
CA ARG A 348 5.45 -50.39 -22.77
C ARG A 348 5.83 -51.66 -21.98
N LEU A 349 6.30 -51.47 -20.75
CA LEU A 349 6.64 -52.58 -19.84
C LEU A 349 5.38 -53.32 -19.39
N PRO A 350 5.45 -54.65 -19.20
CA PRO A 350 4.34 -55.46 -18.67
C PRO A 350 3.89 -54.94 -17.28
N GLY A 351 2.57 -54.99 -17.03
CA GLY A 351 2.01 -54.52 -15.74
C GLY A 351 1.85 -53.02 -15.59
N THR A 352 2.16 -52.22 -16.62
CA THR A 352 1.96 -50.79 -16.63
C THR A 352 0.48 -50.41 -16.41
N PRO A 353 0.14 -49.54 -15.47
CA PRO A 353 -1.23 -49.05 -15.29
C PRO A 353 -1.75 -48.37 -16.56
N LEU A 354 -3.00 -48.61 -16.92
CA LEU A 354 -3.68 -47.94 -18.03
C LEU A 354 -4.17 -46.56 -17.53
N ARG A 355 -3.38 -45.52 -17.79
CA ARG A 355 -3.71 -44.11 -17.56
C ARG A 355 -3.37 -43.34 -18.82
N ASP A 356 -4.08 -42.24 -19.07
CA ASP A 356 -3.72 -41.38 -20.20
C ASP A 356 -2.61 -40.39 -19.84
N ASP A 357 -2.42 -40.07 -18.55
CA ASP A 357 -1.42 -39.13 -18.00
C ASP A 357 -1.33 -37.80 -18.79
N ILE A 358 -2.48 -37.35 -19.30
CA ILE A 358 -2.66 -36.07 -19.99
C ILE A 358 -3.60 -35.21 -19.16
N ARG A 359 -3.15 -33.99 -18.79
CA ARG A 359 -4.04 -32.99 -18.24
C ARG A 359 -4.68 -32.19 -19.38
N ARG A 360 -5.99 -32.27 -19.44
CA ARG A 360 -6.75 -31.67 -20.54
C ARG A 360 -6.93 -30.17 -20.35
N SER A 361 -6.96 -29.45 -21.47
CA SER A 361 -7.28 -28.02 -21.48
C SER A 361 -8.60 -27.77 -20.75
N GLY A 362 -8.56 -26.86 -19.75
CA GLY A 362 -9.73 -26.51 -18.95
C GLY A 362 -10.15 -27.55 -17.90
N GLU A 363 -9.32 -28.55 -17.61
CA GLU A 363 -9.61 -29.57 -16.60
C GLU A 363 -9.81 -28.98 -15.20
N ASP A 364 -8.96 -28.06 -14.80
CA ASP A 364 -9.06 -27.39 -13.50
C ASP A 364 -10.04 -26.20 -13.54
N ARG A 365 -9.99 -25.39 -14.60
CA ARG A 365 -10.86 -24.24 -14.82
C ARG A 365 -11.14 -24.03 -16.30
N ARG A 366 -12.39 -23.80 -16.63
CA ARG A 366 -12.83 -23.41 -17.98
C ARG A 366 -12.92 -21.89 -18.07
N ARG A 367 -12.81 -21.36 -19.26
CA ARG A 367 -13.11 -19.94 -19.51
C ARG A 367 -14.52 -19.61 -19.00
N GLY A 368 -14.64 -18.53 -18.21
CA GLY A 368 -15.89 -18.09 -17.58
C GLY A 368 -16.16 -18.67 -16.20
N ASP A 369 -15.40 -19.68 -15.74
CA ASP A 369 -15.55 -20.22 -14.39
C ASP A 369 -15.30 -19.12 -13.35
N LEU A 370 -16.12 -19.11 -12.29
CA LEU A 370 -15.97 -18.18 -11.19
C LEU A 370 -14.68 -18.45 -10.42
N ILE A 371 -13.81 -17.45 -10.32
CA ILE A 371 -12.58 -17.49 -9.51
C ILE A 371 -12.87 -16.96 -8.10
N ALA A 372 -13.56 -15.81 -8.01
CA ALA A 372 -13.92 -15.23 -6.73
C ALA A 372 -15.20 -14.36 -6.86
N PRO A 373 -16.07 -14.35 -5.84
CA PRO A 373 -17.26 -13.49 -5.84
C PRO A 373 -16.92 -12.01 -5.61
N GLU A 374 -17.91 -11.13 -5.85
CA GLU A 374 -17.85 -9.73 -5.39
C GLU A 374 -17.57 -9.69 -3.88
N GLY A 375 -16.80 -8.69 -3.44
CA GLY A 375 -16.36 -8.50 -2.06
C GLY A 375 -15.14 -9.36 -1.67
N ALA A 376 -14.70 -10.30 -2.49
CA ALA A 376 -13.51 -11.10 -2.18
C ALA A 376 -12.28 -10.18 -2.05
N PRO A 377 -11.46 -10.31 -0.96
CA PRO A 377 -10.29 -9.48 -0.77
C PRO A 377 -9.20 -9.82 -1.78
N VAL A 378 -8.55 -8.80 -2.34
CA VAL A 378 -7.41 -8.94 -3.24
C VAL A 378 -6.18 -9.35 -2.41
N SER A 379 -6.07 -10.65 -2.18
CA SER A 379 -4.98 -11.31 -1.45
C SER A 379 -3.93 -11.87 -2.40
N ALA A 380 -2.77 -12.28 -1.87
CA ALA A 380 -1.75 -12.97 -2.65
C ALA A 380 -2.29 -14.25 -3.32
N THR A 381 -3.17 -14.99 -2.65
CA THR A 381 -3.80 -16.20 -3.19
C THR A 381 -4.77 -15.88 -4.33
N LEU A 382 -5.57 -14.80 -4.22
CA LEU A 382 -6.45 -14.38 -5.31
C LEU A 382 -5.63 -13.91 -6.52
N ILE A 383 -4.57 -13.12 -6.31
CA ILE A 383 -3.67 -12.68 -7.38
C ILE A 383 -3.07 -13.87 -8.12
N SER A 384 -2.60 -14.88 -7.40
CA SER A 384 -2.03 -16.11 -7.99
C SER A 384 -3.09 -16.91 -8.76
N ALA A 385 -4.26 -17.14 -8.17
CA ALA A 385 -5.35 -17.86 -8.82
C ALA A 385 -5.85 -17.13 -10.08
N ALA A 386 -5.97 -15.82 -10.03
CA ALA A 386 -6.37 -14.98 -11.17
C ALA A 386 -5.33 -15.02 -12.30
N ALA A 387 -4.04 -14.94 -11.96
CA ALA A 387 -2.96 -15.01 -12.93
C ALA A 387 -2.93 -16.34 -13.67
N SER A 388 -3.23 -17.47 -12.99
CA SER A 388 -3.24 -18.80 -13.60
C SER A 388 -4.31 -18.97 -14.68
N VAL A 389 -5.34 -18.13 -14.69
CA VAL A 389 -6.44 -18.10 -15.66
C VAL A 389 -6.49 -16.82 -16.49
N GLU A 390 -5.36 -16.08 -16.55
CA GLU A 390 -5.16 -14.84 -17.32
C GLU A 390 -6.07 -13.66 -16.92
N ALA A 391 -6.67 -13.69 -15.73
CA ALA A 391 -7.51 -12.64 -15.19
C ALA A 391 -6.66 -11.66 -14.36
N THR A 392 -5.82 -10.84 -15.01
CA THR A 392 -4.86 -9.97 -14.34
C THR A 392 -5.45 -8.65 -13.87
N GLU A 393 -6.57 -8.21 -14.45
CA GLU A 393 -7.29 -6.98 -14.09
C GLU A 393 -8.69 -7.28 -13.58
N ALA A 394 -9.16 -6.46 -12.63
CA ALA A 394 -10.51 -6.55 -12.11
C ALA A 394 -11.09 -5.18 -11.78
N LEU A 395 -12.41 -5.11 -11.61
CA LEU A 395 -13.09 -3.99 -10.98
C LEU A 395 -12.93 -4.15 -9.46
N VAL A 396 -12.36 -3.15 -8.79
CA VAL A 396 -12.02 -3.21 -7.35
C VAL A 396 -12.47 -1.97 -6.60
N ARG A 397 -12.56 -2.05 -5.27
CA ARG A 397 -12.67 -0.92 -4.33
C ARG A 397 -11.50 -0.95 -3.36
N GLY A 398 -10.86 0.20 -3.14
CA GLY A 398 -9.67 0.29 -2.29
C GLY A 398 -8.35 -0.06 -3.03
N PRO A 399 -7.23 -0.22 -2.34
CA PRO A 399 -7.11 -0.25 -0.86
C PRO A 399 -7.49 1.08 -0.21
N VAL A 400 -7.85 1.03 1.08
CA VAL A 400 -8.24 2.21 1.85
C VAL A 400 -7.01 3.06 2.15
N ARG A 401 -7.08 4.36 1.84
CA ARG A 401 -5.99 5.33 2.04
C ARG A 401 -6.30 6.19 3.27
N ALA A 402 -5.36 6.25 4.23
CA ALA A 402 -5.55 7.01 5.44
C ALA A 402 -4.56 8.16 5.60
N ARG A 403 -5.06 9.27 6.13
CA ARG A 403 -4.25 10.33 6.72
C ARG A 403 -4.36 10.24 8.25
N ILE A 404 -3.21 10.25 8.94
CA ILE A 404 -3.13 10.22 10.41
C ILE A 404 -2.90 11.63 10.92
N VAL A 405 -3.69 12.03 11.93
CA VAL A 405 -3.59 13.31 12.62
C VAL A 405 -3.33 13.05 14.10
N MET A 406 -2.14 13.38 14.55
CA MET A 406 -1.80 13.40 15.98
C MET A 406 -2.16 14.76 16.55
N THR A 407 -2.87 14.81 17.68
CA THR A 407 -3.32 16.07 18.29
C THR A 407 -2.67 16.30 19.66
N GLY A 408 -2.59 17.55 20.09
CA GLY A 408 -2.10 17.97 21.40
C GLY A 408 -0.76 18.69 21.35
N ASP A 409 -0.69 19.85 21.98
CA ASP A 409 0.54 20.68 22.05
C ASP A 409 1.61 20.04 22.95
N GLU A 410 1.22 19.12 23.85
CA GLU A 410 2.09 18.34 24.70
C GLU A 410 2.85 17.25 23.93
N ILE A 411 2.33 16.78 22.77
CA ILE A 411 2.91 15.66 22.03
C ILE A 411 4.10 16.14 21.17
N ARG A 412 5.22 15.45 21.30
CA ARG A 412 6.44 15.71 20.52
C ARG A 412 6.95 14.47 19.83
N SER A 413 7.01 14.50 18.51
CA SER A 413 7.59 13.43 17.71
C SER A 413 9.12 13.40 17.81
N ARG A 414 9.79 14.56 17.94
CA ARG A 414 11.27 14.70 17.91
C ARG A 414 11.78 15.81 18.83
N GLY A 415 13.11 15.83 19.04
CA GLY A 415 13.83 16.84 19.83
C GLY A 415 13.69 16.66 21.35
N PRO A 416 14.34 17.49 22.17
CA PRO A 416 14.26 17.40 23.61
C PRO A 416 12.85 17.77 24.11
N LEU A 417 12.40 17.07 25.16
CA LEU A 417 11.13 17.36 25.84
C LEU A 417 11.30 18.52 26.80
N ARG A 418 10.33 19.43 26.82
CA ARG A 418 10.18 20.50 27.83
C ARG A 418 9.19 20.03 28.90
N ALA A 419 9.14 20.77 30.03
CA ALA A 419 8.13 20.52 31.05
C ALA A 419 6.71 20.57 30.44
N GLY A 420 5.87 19.59 30.77
CA GLY A 420 4.53 19.43 30.23
C GLY A 420 4.44 18.75 28.85
N GLN A 421 5.57 18.36 28.27
CA GLN A 421 5.58 17.64 26.99
C GLN A 421 5.85 16.15 27.17
N THR A 422 5.30 15.35 26.27
CA THR A 422 5.49 13.89 26.20
C THR A 422 5.87 13.44 24.81
N ARG A 423 6.45 12.25 24.72
CA ARG A 423 6.86 11.66 23.43
C ARG A 423 5.63 11.06 22.71
N ASP A 424 5.53 11.33 21.41
CA ASP A 424 4.60 10.62 20.53
C ASP A 424 5.01 9.13 20.47
N SER A 425 4.24 8.28 21.14
CA SER A 425 4.48 6.85 21.21
C SER A 425 3.57 6.02 20.29
N ILE A 426 2.58 6.65 19.65
CA ILE A 426 1.63 5.98 18.74
C ILE A 426 1.95 6.32 17.29
N GLY A 427 2.16 7.60 16.97
CA GLY A 427 2.36 8.06 15.61
C GLY A 427 3.42 7.30 14.83
N PRO A 428 4.57 6.90 15.42
CA PRO A 428 5.57 6.09 14.73
C PRO A 428 5.10 4.69 14.32
N VAL A 429 4.22 4.04 15.10
CA VAL A 429 3.82 2.63 14.90
C VAL A 429 2.44 2.46 14.29
N LEU A 430 1.60 3.50 14.35
CA LEU A 430 0.22 3.43 13.85
C LEU A 430 0.11 3.14 12.34
N PRO A 431 1.00 3.65 11.44
CA PRO A 431 0.99 3.28 10.04
C PRO A 431 1.12 1.78 9.80
N ASP A 432 2.05 1.13 10.49
CA ASP A 432 2.29 -0.31 10.37
C ASP A 432 1.07 -1.09 10.88
N MET A 433 0.55 -0.72 12.05
CA MET A 433 -0.65 -1.34 12.61
C MET A 433 -1.90 -1.17 11.73
N LEU A 434 -2.09 -0.03 11.08
CA LEU A 434 -3.16 0.19 10.12
C LEU A 434 -2.99 -0.69 8.87
N SER A 435 -1.75 -0.93 8.45
CA SER A 435 -1.45 -1.79 7.30
C SER A 435 -1.89 -3.25 7.51
N TRP A 436 -1.94 -3.74 8.74
CA TRP A 436 -2.46 -5.08 9.09
C TRP A 436 -3.90 -5.29 8.61
N TYR A 437 -4.65 -4.21 8.54
CA TYR A 437 -6.06 -4.23 8.12
C TYR A 437 -6.27 -3.77 6.68
N GLY A 438 -5.20 -3.53 5.92
CA GLY A 438 -5.26 -3.08 4.53
C GLY A 438 -5.50 -1.58 4.37
N ILE A 439 -5.15 -0.79 5.39
CA ILE A 439 -5.19 0.68 5.37
C ILE A 439 -3.80 1.21 5.06
N HIS A 440 -3.66 1.91 3.93
CA HIS A 440 -2.40 2.50 3.50
C HIS A 440 -2.29 3.95 4.00
N THR A 441 -1.31 4.24 4.83
CA THR A 441 -1.07 5.60 5.32
C THR A 441 -0.41 6.43 4.23
N ILE A 442 -1.08 7.50 3.78
CA ILE A 442 -0.56 8.43 2.75
C ILE A 442 0.12 9.66 3.36
N ALA A 443 -0.28 10.05 4.57
CA ALA A 443 0.31 11.18 5.27
C ALA A 443 0.12 11.06 6.79
N ARG A 444 1.05 11.67 7.53
CA ARG A 444 0.95 11.85 8.97
C ARG A 444 1.24 13.32 9.31
N VAL A 445 0.31 13.96 9.99
CA VAL A 445 0.39 15.37 10.39
C VAL A 445 0.21 15.51 11.90
N HIS A 446 0.76 16.56 12.47
CA HIS A 446 0.54 16.93 13.86
C HIS A 446 -0.31 18.21 13.91
N LEU A 447 -1.48 18.12 14.51
CA LEU A 447 -2.39 19.23 14.72
C LEU A 447 -2.12 19.84 16.09
N ARG A 448 -1.82 21.14 16.11
CA ARG A 448 -1.72 21.92 17.35
C ARG A 448 -3.11 22.32 17.83
N ASP A 449 -3.21 22.57 19.13
CA ASP A 449 -4.44 23.04 19.75
C ASP A 449 -4.74 24.49 19.33
N THR A 450 -5.43 24.63 18.20
CA THR A 450 -5.90 25.92 17.66
C THR A 450 -7.42 25.90 17.57
N PRO A 451 -8.11 27.05 17.70
CA PRO A 451 -9.58 27.10 17.68
C PRO A 451 -10.21 26.50 16.41
N ASN A 452 -9.56 26.63 15.26
CA ASN A 452 -10.08 26.19 13.96
C ASN A 452 -9.32 24.99 13.36
N GLY A 453 -8.35 24.40 14.09
CA GLY A 453 -7.46 23.37 13.55
C GLY A 453 -8.19 22.15 13.04
N PHE A 454 -9.27 21.74 13.70
CA PHE A 454 -10.09 20.61 13.22
C PHE A 454 -10.88 20.96 11.97
N ASP A 455 -11.40 22.18 11.84
CA ASP A 455 -12.14 22.61 10.65
C ASP A 455 -11.22 22.59 9.41
N GLU A 456 -9.97 23.07 9.55
CA GLU A 456 -8.95 23.04 8.50
C GLU A 456 -8.60 21.60 8.10
N VAL A 457 -8.37 20.72 9.07
CA VAL A 457 -8.04 19.30 8.82
C VAL A 457 -9.19 18.55 8.15
N LEU A 458 -10.44 18.78 8.59
CA LEU A 458 -11.62 18.14 8.00
C LEU A 458 -11.86 18.63 6.57
N THR A 459 -11.63 19.93 6.30
CA THR A 459 -11.74 20.51 4.95
C THR A 459 -10.65 19.97 4.01
N ALA A 460 -9.44 19.77 4.52
CA ALA A 460 -8.31 19.24 3.74
C ALA A 460 -8.32 17.72 3.55
N ALA A 461 -9.35 17.01 4.04
CA ALA A 461 -9.38 15.54 4.03
C ALA A 461 -9.86 14.90 2.71
N ASN A 462 -9.95 15.67 1.61
CA ASN A 462 -10.50 15.18 0.33
C ASN A 462 -9.58 14.20 -0.42
N ASP A 463 -8.32 14.08 -0.02
CA ASP A 463 -7.31 13.23 -0.68
C ASP A 463 -7.15 11.85 -0.02
N CYS A 464 -7.93 11.55 1.03
CA CYS A 464 -7.90 10.28 1.74
C CYS A 464 -9.30 9.68 1.91
N ASP A 465 -9.35 8.37 2.09
CA ASP A 465 -10.59 7.64 2.31
C ASP A 465 -10.98 7.59 3.79
N VAL A 466 -9.97 7.68 4.66
CA VAL A 466 -10.12 7.69 6.12
C VAL A 466 -9.16 8.71 6.75
N LEU A 467 -9.69 9.57 7.60
CA LEU A 467 -8.94 10.46 8.47
C LEU A 467 -8.89 9.84 9.87
N VAL A 468 -7.71 9.39 10.31
CA VAL A 468 -7.49 8.82 11.64
C VAL A 468 -6.97 9.92 12.56
N ILE A 469 -7.77 10.34 13.55
CA ILE A 469 -7.43 11.41 14.49
C ILE A 469 -7.15 10.78 15.85
N VAL A 470 -5.96 10.98 16.41
CA VAL A 470 -5.56 10.45 17.72
C VAL A 470 -5.46 11.60 18.72
N GLY A 471 -6.19 11.48 19.85
CA GLY A 471 -6.10 12.43 20.96
C GLY A 471 -7.27 13.38 21.13
N ALA A 472 -8.20 13.46 20.19
CA ALA A 472 -9.28 14.45 20.19
C ALA A 472 -10.59 13.97 20.84
N THR A 473 -10.57 12.91 21.65
CA THR A 473 -11.81 12.29 22.18
C THR A 473 -12.00 12.38 23.70
N GLY A 474 -11.12 13.09 24.44
CA GLY A 474 -11.24 13.30 25.90
C GLY A 474 -12.18 14.46 26.26
N SER A 475 -12.63 14.53 27.53
CA SER A 475 -13.55 15.56 28.05
C SER A 475 -12.95 16.99 28.00
N GLY A 476 -13.09 17.70 26.94
CA GLY A 476 -12.51 19.04 26.67
C GLY A 476 -12.11 19.15 25.21
N ALA A 477 -11.12 18.36 24.76
CA ALA A 477 -10.73 18.28 23.35
C ALA A 477 -11.77 17.48 22.52
N ALA A 478 -12.51 16.55 23.12
CA ALA A 478 -13.61 15.82 22.48
C ALA A 478 -14.74 16.71 21.97
N ASP A 479 -15.00 17.81 22.66
CA ASP A 479 -16.02 18.75 22.24
C ASP A 479 -15.57 19.54 21.02
N GLN A 480 -14.26 19.75 20.82
CA GLN A 480 -13.74 20.45 19.66
C GLN A 480 -13.88 19.60 18.37
N LEU A 481 -13.47 18.31 18.39
CA LEU A 481 -13.64 17.44 17.22
C LEU A 481 -15.13 17.24 16.89
N ARG A 482 -15.97 16.94 17.89
CA ARG A 482 -17.42 16.76 17.66
C ARG A 482 -18.08 18.06 17.18
N GLY A 483 -17.66 19.19 17.75
CA GLY A 483 -18.08 20.52 17.29
C GLY A 483 -17.69 20.78 15.83
N ALA A 484 -16.45 20.48 15.45
CA ALA A 484 -15.98 20.59 14.07
C ALA A 484 -16.73 19.65 13.12
N LEU A 485 -16.94 18.39 13.50
CA LEU A 485 -17.74 17.42 12.73
C LEU A 485 -19.18 17.92 12.51
N THR A 486 -19.78 18.56 13.52
CA THR A 486 -21.11 19.14 13.40
C THR A 486 -21.11 20.35 12.44
N ARG A 487 -20.09 21.23 12.49
CA ARG A 487 -19.94 22.35 11.56
C ARG A 487 -19.66 21.90 10.13
N ALA A 488 -18.94 20.78 9.97
CA ALA A 488 -18.66 20.15 8.69
C ALA A 488 -19.86 19.34 8.14
N ASP A 489 -21.02 19.38 8.79
CA ASP A 489 -22.21 18.59 8.45
C ASP A 489 -21.93 17.08 8.32
N ALA A 490 -21.00 16.57 9.13
CA ALA A 490 -20.61 15.17 9.12
C ALA A 490 -21.70 14.27 9.72
N ARG A 491 -21.94 13.14 9.07
CA ARG A 491 -22.85 12.10 9.57
C ARG A 491 -22.14 11.27 10.66
N ILE A 492 -22.54 11.44 11.92
CA ILE A 492 -21.97 10.66 13.03
C ILE A 492 -22.53 9.23 12.99
N LEU A 493 -21.65 8.26 12.80
CA LEU A 493 -21.96 6.81 12.76
C LEU A 493 -21.83 6.20 14.15
N VAL A 494 -20.76 6.53 14.87
CA VAL A 494 -20.51 6.08 16.25
C VAL A 494 -20.25 7.31 17.11
N HIS A 495 -21.11 7.60 18.08
CA HIS A 495 -20.97 8.74 18.96
C HIS A 495 -20.14 8.41 20.21
N ARG A 496 -20.35 7.23 20.80
CA ARG A 496 -19.65 6.67 21.95
C ARG A 496 -19.75 5.15 21.93
N LEU A 497 -18.80 4.49 22.60
CA LEU A 497 -18.80 3.03 22.78
C LEU A 497 -19.04 2.67 24.25
N ARG A 498 -19.81 1.63 24.48
CA ARG A 498 -19.92 0.96 25.78
C ARG A 498 -18.80 -0.06 25.91
N LEU A 499 -17.56 0.44 26.10
CA LEU A 499 -16.34 -0.36 26.06
C LEU A 499 -15.23 0.33 26.88
N ARG A 500 -14.37 -0.41 27.54
CA ARG A 500 -13.17 0.07 28.23
C ARG A 500 -11.92 -0.70 27.81
N PRO A 501 -10.84 0.05 27.41
CA PRO A 501 -10.79 1.48 27.15
C PRO A 501 -11.52 1.85 25.86
N GLY A 502 -11.71 3.15 25.58
CA GLY A 502 -12.19 3.63 24.28
C GLY A 502 -13.62 4.16 24.24
N GLY A 503 -14.30 4.30 25.38
CA GLY A 503 -15.69 4.81 25.46
C GLY A 503 -15.92 6.19 24.80
N SER A 504 -14.89 7.01 24.62
CA SER A 504 -14.96 8.33 24.01
C SER A 504 -14.81 8.34 22.48
N THR A 505 -14.56 7.20 21.87
CA THR A 505 -14.38 7.06 20.39
C THR A 505 -15.54 7.66 19.62
N VAL A 506 -15.22 8.32 18.51
CA VAL A 506 -16.19 8.84 17.54
C VAL A 506 -15.84 8.35 16.14
N VAL A 507 -16.85 7.91 15.38
CA VAL A 507 -16.70 7.66 13.95
C VAL A 507 -17.76 8.44 13.21
N ALA A 508 -17.35 9.13 12.14
CA ALA A 508 -18.22 9.95 11.32
C ALA A 508 -17.86 9.80 9.85
N GLU A 509 -18.73 10.28 8.99
CA GLU A 509 -18.49 10.41 7.56
C GLU A 509 -18.75 11.85 7.14
N LEU A 510 -17.79 12.46 6.45
CA LEU A 510 -17.90 13.81 5.90
C LEU A 510 -18.79 13.80 4.65
N PRO A 511 -19.35 14.94 4.25
CA PRO A 511 -20.10 15.06 2.98
C PRO A 511 -19.27 14.67 1.75
N SER A 512 -17.92 14.81 1.80
CA SER A 512 -16.99 14.32 0.79
C SER A 512 -16.97 12.79 0.65
N GLY A 513 -17.56 12.06 1.59
CA GLY A 513 -17.45 10.62 1.71
C GLY A 513 -16.21 10.14 2.48
N THR A 514 -15.33 11.01 2.97
CA THR A 514 -14.19 10.63 3.81
C THR A 514 -14.69 10.20 5.20
N ALA A 515 -14.28 9.02 5.65
CA ALA A 515 -14.54 8.58 7.02
C ALA A 515 -13.60 9.27 8.01
N VAL A 516 -14.09 9.58 9.20
CA VAL A 516 -13.30 10.11 10.32
C VAL A 516 -13.32 9.09 11.45
N LEU A 517 -12.15 8.56 11.82
CA LEU A 517 -11.96 7.67 12.96
C LEU A 517 -11.24 8.43 14.08
N GLY A 518 -12.00 8.92 15.05
CA GLY A 518 -11.47 9.61 16.23
C GLY A 518 -11.14 8.62 17.35
N LEU A 519 -9.85 8.47 17.62
CA LEU A 519 -9.28 7.56 18.62
C LEU A 519 -8.92 8.28 19.91
N PRO A 520 -8.97 7.61 21.08
CA PRO A 520 -8.51 8.16 22.35
C PRO A 520 -7.04 8.61 22.31
N GLY A 521 -6.67 9.61 23.13
CA GLY A 521 -5.28 10.07 23.28
C GLY A 521 -4.36 9.10 24.03
N ASN A 522 -4.92 8.23 24.87
CA ASN A 522 -4.14 7.20 25.55
C ASN A 522 -3.64 6.14 24.56
N PRO A 523 -2.33 5.84 24.52
CA PRO A 523 -1.72 4.95 23.53
C PRO A 523 -2.39 3.58 23.43
N PHE A 524 -2.53 2.86 24.52
CA PHE A 524 -3.17 1.55 24.52
C PHE A 524 -4.64 1.64 24.08
N ALA A 525 -5.38 2.65 24.55
CA ALA A 525 -6.78 2.82 24.17
C ALA A 525 -6.94 3.09 22.66
N ALA A 526 -6.05 3.89 22.07
CA ALA A 526 -6.05 4.17 20.63
C ALA A 526 -5.82 2.90 19.81
N VAL A 527 -4.81 2.11 20.18
CA VAL A 527 -4.48 0.85 19.49
C VAL A 527 -5.60 -0.18 19.67
N ALA A 528 -6.12 -0.38 20.88
CA ALA A 528 -7.19 -1.33 21.15
C ALA A 528 -8.47 -1.02 20.34
N ILE A 529 -8.86 0.26 20.26
CA ILE A 529 -10.02 0.67 19.47
C ILE A 529 -9.73 0.58 17.97
N MET A 530 -8.56 0.96 17.53
CA MET A 530 -8.16 0.81 16.14
C MET A 530 -8.25 -0.67 15.72
N MET A 531 -7.68 -1.60 16.49
CA MET A 531 -7.77 -3.03 16.21
C MET A 531 -9.21 -3.55 16.22
N ALA A 532 -10.06 -3.02 17.11
CA ALA A 532 -11.46 -3.45 17.24
C ALA A 532 -12.36 -2.92 16.11
N LEU A 533 -12.13 -1.72 15.58
CA LEU A 533 -13.03 -1.06 14.62
C LEU A 533 -12.49 -0.98 13.18
N ALA A 534 -11.16 -0.90 12.97
CA ALA A 534 -10.59 -0.75 11.65
C ALA A 534 -11.01 -1.86 10.66
N PRO A 535 -11.07 -3.15 11.06
CA PRO A 535 -11.57 -4.21 10.18
C PRO A 535 -12.98 -3.92 9.64
N ALA A 536 -13.92 -3.55 10.51
CA ALA A 536 -15.30 -3.28 10.13
C ALA A 536 -15.44 -2.02 9.26
N LEU A 537 -14.65 -0.99 9.55
CA LEU A 537 -14.58 0.22 8.73
C LEU A 537 -14.06 -0.09 7.33
N VAL A 538 -13.00 -0.87 7.22
CA VAL A 538 -12.45 -1.30 5.93
C VAL A 538 -13.45 -2.15 5.18
N ASP A 539 -14.04 -3.18 5.82
CA ASP A 539 -15.04 -4.05 5.21
C ASP A 539 -16.20 -3.23 4.60
N GLY A 540 -16.71 -2.23 5.34
CA GLY A 540 -17.74 -1.32 4.85
C GLY A 540 -17.28 -0.49 3.65
N ARG A 541 -16.07 0.09 3.72
CA ARG A 541 -15.51 0.95 2.66
C ARG A 541 -15.26 0.22 1.35
N ILE A 542 -14.73 -1.01 1.39
CA ILE A 542 -14.41 -1.79 0.19
C ILE A 542 -15.51 -2.77 -0.21
N GLY A 543 -16.54 -2.96 0.63
CA GLY A 543 -17.63 -3.91 0.41
C GLY A 543 -17.21 -5.37 0.58
N SER A 544 -16.23 -5.63 1.46
CA SER A 544 -15.78 -6.99 1.79
C SER A 544 -16.71 -7.64 2.82
N PRO A 545 -16.94 -8.97 2.75
CA PRO A 545 -17.66 -9.66 3.82
C PRO A 545 -16.89 -9.59 5.14
N PRO A 546 -17.58 -9.68 6.30
CA PRO A 546 -16.94 -9.69 7.59
C PRO A 546 -15.91 -10.80 7.72
N ARG A 547 -14.75 -10.48 8.27
CA ARG A 547 -13.76 -11.50 8.64
C ARG A 547 -14.28 -12.34 9.77
N ARG A 548 -13.95 -13.63 9.78
CA ARG A 548 -14.27 -14.50 10.92
C ARG A 548 -13.48 -14.03 12.14
N ALA A 549 -14.19 -13.82 13.27
CA ALA A 549 -13.54 -13.56 14.54
C ALA A 549 -12.74 -14.81 14.98
N LEU A 550 -11.57 -14.59 15.57
CA LEU A 550 -10.88 -15.64 16.31
C LEU A 550 -11.52 -15.73 17.69
N THR A 551 -12.09 -16.87 18.03
CA THR A 551 -12.74 -17.10 19.32
C THR A 551 -12.12 -18.29 20.03
N GLY A 552 -11.99 -18.22 21.36
CA GLY A 552 -11.44 -19.28 22.19
C GLY A 552 -11.71 -19.04 23.67
N PRO A 553 -11.39 -19.99 24.55
CA PRO A 553 -11.65 -19.90 25.98
C PRO A 553 -10.73 -18.87 26.64
N LEU A 554 -11.27 -18.08 27.56
CA LEU A 554 -10.52 -17.14 28.38
C LEU A 554 -10.47 -17.67 29.82
N HIS A 555 -9.31 -18.14 30.28
CA HIS A 555 -9.15 -18.90 31.53
C HIS A 555 -9.30 -18.07 32.79
N ASN A 556 -9.11 -16.76 32.73
CA ASN A 556 -9.22 -15.87 33.88
C ASN A 556 -10.28 -14.76 33.69
N ALA A 557 -11.37 -15.08 33.00
CA ALA A 557 -12.41 -14.11 32.71
C ALA A 557 -13.03 -13.51 33.98
N SER A 558 -13.25 -14.31 35.04
CA SER A 558 -13.80 -13.88 36.31
C SER A 558 -12.94 -12.83 37.04
N GLU A 559 -11.61 -12.88 36.85
CA GLU A 559 -10.66 -11.90 37.41
C GLU A 559 -10.72 -10.54 36.70
N ILE A 560 -10.96 -10.55 35.38
CA ILE A 560 -10.83 -9.36 34.56
C ILE A 560 -12.15 -8.80 34.03
N ALA A 561 -13.26 -9.53 34.20
CA ALA A 561 -14.58 -9.03 33.83
C ALA A 561 -14.96 -7.77 34.61
N GLY A 562 -15.85 -6.95 34.06
CA GLY A 562 -16.25 -5.69 34.69
C GLY A 562 -17.69 -5.29 34.35
N PRO A 563 -18.16 -4.15 34.88
CA PRO A 563 -19.53 -3.67 34.66
C PRO A 563 -19.80 -3.22 33.21
N VAL A 564 -18.76 -3.09 32.40
CA VAL A 564 -18.81 -2.84 30.96
C VAL A 564 -17.81 -3.74 30.25
N PRO A 565 -18.02 -4.13 28.98
CA PRO A 565 -17.05 -4.91 28.24
C PRO A 565 -15.66 -4.25 28.24
N ARG A 566 -14.62 -5.08 28.25
CA ARG A 566 -13.22 -4.61 28.32
C ARG A 566 -12.42 -5.17 27.17
N ILE A 567 -11.40 -4.43 26.74
CA ILE A 567 -10.32 -4.95 25.90
C ILE A 567 -9.04 -4.94 26.75
N VAL A 568 -8.40 -6.08 26.87
CA VAL A 568 -7.18 -6.23 27.65
C VAL A 568 -6.12 -6.98 26.85
N PRO A 569 -4.82 -6.75 27.12
CA PRO A 569 -3.74 -7.56 26.55
C PRO A 569 -3.89 -9.02 26.99
N ALA A 570 -3.50 -9.96 26.13
CA ALA A 570 -3.60 -11.38 26.44
C ALA A 570 -2.44 -12.18 25.82
N ARG A 571 -2.16 -13.32 26.45
CA ARG A 571 -1.29 -14.38 25.96
C ARG A 571 -2.11 -15.60 25.57
N ILE A 572 -1.54 -16.38 24.67
CA ILE A 572 -2.04 -17.70 24.32
C ILE A 572 -1.33 -18.72 25.23
N ASP A 573 -2.09 -19.50 25.95
CA ASP A 573 -1.57 -20.55 26.82
C ASP A 573 -1.22 -21.81 26.03
N GLN A 574 -0.50 -22.76 26.67
CA GLN A 574 -0.03 -23.99 26.02
C GLN A 574 -1.17 -24.89 25.52
N ASP A 575 -2.34 -24.79 26.11
CA ASP A 575 -3.55 -25.52 25.70
C ASP A 575 -4.36 -24.83 24.60
N GLY A 576 -3.89 -23.63 24.16
CA GLY A 576 -4.53 -22.85 23.11
C GLY A 576 -5.64 -21.92 23.59
N GLY A 577 -5.90 -21.86 24.91
CA GLY A 577 -6.75 -20.86 25.54
C GLY A 577 -6.01 -19.53 25.74
N TRP A 578 -6.70 -18.55 26.29
CA TRP A 578 -6.15 -17.20 26.49
C TRP A 578 -6.13 -16.81 27.95
N HIS A 579 -5.11 -16.05 28.31
CA HIS A 579 -4.98 -15.46 29.63
C HIS A 579 -4.85 -13.94 29.49
N GLY A 580 -5.85 -13.21 29.98
CA GLY A 580 -5.91 -11.75 29.92
C GLY A 580 -5.21 -11.07 31.07
N ASP A 581 -4.60 -9.90 30.84
CA ASP A 581 -3.97 -9.10 31.89
C ASP A 581 -5.02 -8.41 32.77
N ALA A 582 -4.94 -8.60 34.10
CA ALA A 582 -5.84 -7.96 35.08
C ALA A 582 -5.50 -6.47 35.25
N ASP A 583 -4.21 -6.10 35.26
CA ASP A 583 -3.74 -4.71 35.43
C ASP A 583 -3.33 -4.11 34.09
N VAL A 584 -4.21 -3.29 33.50
CA VAL A 584 -4.02 -2.65 32.19
C VAL A 584 -3.65 -1.18 32.34
N ARG A 585 -2.42 -0.83 32.00
CA ARG A 585 -1.97 0.57 31.94
C ARG A 585 -2.18 1.13 30.53
N THR A 586 -3.02 2.16 30.41
CA THR A 586 -3.41 2.72 29.10
C THR A 586 -2.47 3.81 28.58
N THR A 587 -1.56 4.32 29.43
CA THR A 587 -0.68 5.46 29.12
C THR A 587 0.49 5.14 28.18
N HIS A 588 0.76 3.88 27.91
CA HIS A 588 1.81 3.41 27.01
C HIS A 588 1.49 2.02 26.44
N LEU A 589 2.24 1.60 25.42
CA LEU A 589 2.10 0.28 24.79
C LEU A 589 2.97 -0.81 25.42
N GLY A 590 3.71 -0.50 26.50
CA GLY A 590 4.59 -1.48 27.15
C GLY A 590 3.86 -2.73 27.66
N GLY A 591 2.56 -2.63 27.95
CA GLY A 591 1.73 -3.80 28.30
C GLY A 591 1.43 -4.73 27.12
N LEU A 592 1.82 -4.39 25.88
CA LEU A 592 1.70 -5.27 24.71
C LEU A 592 3.01 -6.01 24.38
N ILE A 593 4.11 -5.65 25.03
CA ILE A 593 5.37 -6.38 24.86
C ILE A 593 5.16 -7.80 25.39
N ASP A 594 5.59 -8.81 24.66
CA ASP A 594 5.40 -10.23 24.98
C ASP A 594 3.93 -10.66 25.13
N ARG A 595 3.00 -10.00 24.44
CA ARG A 595 1.61 -10.42 24.31
C ARG A 595 1.32 -10.84 22.87
N ASP A 596 0.43 -11.84 22.74
CA ASP A 596 0.03 -12.36 21.43
C ASP A 596 -1.09 -11.52 20.81
N GLY A 597 -1.86 -10.79 21.65
CA GLY A 597 -2.96 -9.97 21.18
C GLY A 597 -3.76 -9.32 22.30
N LEU A 598 -5.01 -9.02 21.98
CA LEU A 598 -6.00 -8.47 22.89
C LEU A 598 -7.23 -9.38 22.93
N VAL A 599 -7.83 -9.55 24.09
CA VAL A 599 -9.13 -10.21 24.23
C VAL A 599 -10.23 -9.19 24.52
N ILE A 600 -11.41 -9.42 23.95
CA ILE A 600 -12.62 -8.65 24.21
C ILE A 600 -13.42 -9.41 25.28
N VAL A 601 -13.40 -8.90 26.50
CA VAL A 601 -14.04 -9.53 27.67
C VAL A 601 -15.46 -8.99 27.81
N PRO A 602 -16.51 -9.81 27.66
CA PRO A 602 -17.89 -9.41 27.89
C PRO A 602 -18.16 -9.01 29.33
N THR A 603 -19.26 -8.31 29.58
CA THR A 603 -19.75 -8.06 30.93
C THR A 603 -20.15 -9.38 31.58
N ALA A 604 -19.72 -9.60 32.84
CA ALA A 604 -20.01 -10.80 33.63
C ALA A 604 -19.52 -12.12 32.97
N ALA A 605 -18.45 -12.04 32.17
CA ALA A 605 -17.80 -13.25 31.65
C ALA A 605 -17.26 -14.12 32.79
N THR A 606 -17.36 -15.42 32.60
CA THR A 606 -16.85 -16.45 33.53
C THR A 606 -15.67 -17.18 32.88
N ASP A 607 -14.86 -17.84 33.71
CA ASP A 607 -13.70 -18.59 33.21
C ASP A 607 -14.13 -19.64 32.18
N ASP A 608 -13.30 -19.79 31.15
CA ASP A 608 -13.51 -20.63 29.98
C ASP A 608 -14.62 -20.18 29.02
N ASP A 609 -15.23 -19.01 29.22
CA ASP A 609 -16.13 -18.42 28.23
C ASP A 609 -15.38 -18.14 26.93
N GLN A 610 -16.10 -18.41 25.83
CA GLN A 610 -15.59 -18.13 24.48
C GLN A 610 -15.61 -16.63 24.22
N VAL A 611 -14.43 -16.04 24.08
CA VAL A 611 -14.27 -14.60 23.80
C VAL A 611 -13.54 -14.36 22.48
N GLU A 612 -13.68 -13.16 21.93
CA GLU A 612 -12.97 -12.74 20.72
C GLU A 612 -11.55 -12.32 21.04
N PHE A 613 -10.61 -12.76 20.19
CA PHE A 613 -9.20 -12.41 20.22
C PHE A 613 -8.81 -11.56 19.02
N LEU A 614 -8.10 -10.47 19.28
CA LEU A 614 -7.53 -9.57 18.28
C LEU A 614 -6.01 -9.77 18.25
N PRO A 615 -5.44 -10.52 17.29
CA PRO A 615 -4.01 -10.81 17.25
C PRO A 615 -3.18 -9.56 16.98
N LEU A 616 -2.01 -9.47 17.60
CA LEU A 616 -0.94 -8.56 17.17
C LEU A 616 -0.22 -9.19 15.97
N LEU A 617 -0.32 -8.53 14.83
CA LEU A 617 0.32 -8.98 13.58
C LEU A 617 1.66 -8.23 13.44
N GLY A 618 2.72 -8.74 14.08
CA GLY A 618 4.04 -8.14 14.08
C GLY A 618 5.09 -8.97 13.38
#